data_47a56e25edf44ec85422a5c7a25ef1c7
#
_entry.id   47a56e25edf44ec85422a5c7a25ef1c7
#
_cell.length_a   1.000
_cell.length_b   1.000
_cell.length_c   1.000
_cell.angle_alpha   90.00
_cell.angle_beta   90.00
_cell.angle_gamma   90.00
#
_symmetry.space_group_name_H-M   'P 1'
#
loop_
_entity.id
_entity.type
_entity.pdbx_description
1 polymer ?
#
loop_
_entity_poly.entity_id
_entity_poly.type
_entity_poly.pdbx_seq_one_letter_code
_entity_poly.pdbx_strand_id
1 'polypeptide(L)'
;MESIRILQDTYEKLYAITPKLGDLLETEFSQLNQVDWRDYYVDSFLQKKKVFKKEWNHLYEIDSYYLLELLYENWDLFRRNSDSDFFSRDNFDLFVNRRKDNSVISIRNEVSHPEYWDYDIETYRTWKKSLERAAVELGSNMEELLYELHKPEKDRMLRYILDNTTNITLKSDKLPEDIRNSVLRTKSIMEQQTTAAGIIAFFSDALKSLRGQQVVAELKKLGLPLFEDIKNEVFDMYYGILEE
;
A
#
# COMPACT_ATOMS: atom_id res chain seq x y z
N MET A 1 11.50 -17.93 14.10
CA MET A 1 10.39 -17.75 13.14
C MET A 1 9.56 -16.51 13.46
N GLU A 2 9.28 -16.24 14.74
CA GLU A 2 8.53 -15.06 15.21
C GLU A 2 9.24 -13.75 14.90
N SER A 3 10.54 -13.64 15.16
CA SER A 3 11.33 -12.42 14.92
C SER A 3 11.35 -12.01 13.44
N ILE A 4 11.36 -12.97 12.49
CA ILE A 4 11.29 -12.65 11.06
C ILE A 4 9.94 -12.03 10.71
N ARG A 5 8.84 -12.53 11.28
CA ARG A 5 7.51 -11.95 11.07
C ARG A 5 7.40 -10.54 11.64
N ILE A 6 7.97 -10.32 12.83
CA ILE A 6 8.04 -9.00 13.45
C ILE A 6 8.78 -8.00 12.52
N LEU A 7 9.92 -8.40 12.00
CA LEU A 7 10.68 -7.55 11.08
C LEU A 7 9.91 -7.26 9.78
N GLN A 8 9.29 -8.29 9.18
CA GLN A 8 8.51 -8.13 7.96
C GLN A 8 7.33 -7.19 8.16
N ASP A 9 6.50 -7.41 9.19
CA ASP A 9 5.35 -6.59 9.51
C ASP A 9 5.76 -5.13 9.82
N THR A 10 6.85 -4.95 10.58
CA THR A 10 7.37 -3.62 10.90
C THR A 10 7.87 -2.90 9.64
N TYR A 11 8.56 -3.63 8.76
CA TYR A 11 9.05 -3.10 7.49
C TYR A 11 7.90 -2.66 6.57
N GLU A 12 6.83 -3.46 6.47
CA GLU A 12 5.63 -3.12 5.71
C GLU A 12 4.99 -1.82 6.20
N LYS A 13 4.85 -1.65 7.51
CA LYS A 13 4.31 -0.43 8.12
C LYS A 13 5.19 0.80 7.85
N LEU A 14 6.52 0.64 7.89
CA LEU A 14 7.45 1.70 7.50
C LEU A 14 7.29 2.08 6.02
N TYR A 15 7.13 1.09 5.15
CA TYR A 15 6.88 1.34 3.73
C TYR A 15 5.54 2.05 3.50
N ALA A 16 4.51 1.66 4.26
CA ALA A 16 3.17 2.23 4.13
C ALA A 16 3.12 3.73 4.48
N ILE A 17 3.90 4.19 5.47
CA ILE A 17 3.97 5.61 5.84
C ILE A 17 4.89 6.45 4.92
N THR A 18 5.77 5.82 4.15
CA THR A 18 6.78 6.52 3.33
C THR A 18 6.17 7.51 2.33
N PRO A 19 5.09 7.18 1.58
CA PRO A 19 4.47 8.14 0.67
C PRO A 19 3.96 9.40 1.38
N LYS A 20 3.30 9.25 2.52
CA LYS A 20 2.79 10.39 3.31
C LYS A 20 3.90 11.26 3.88
N LEU A 21 5.00 10.64 4.27
CA LEU A 21 6.19 11.37 4.71
C LEU A 21 6.82 12.17 3.56
N GLY A 22 6.88 11.58 2.36
CA GLY A 22 7.31 12.26 1.16
C GLY A 22 6.43 13.45 0.80
N ASP A 23 5.11 13.27 0.81
CA ASP A 23 4.12 14.33 0.55
C ASP A 23 4.23 15.48 1.56
N LEU A 24 4.41 15.17 2.85
CA LEU A 24 4.64 16.17 3.88
C LEU A 24 5.88 17.01 3.56
N LEU A 25 7.02 16.36 3.28
CA LEU A 25 8.27 17.07 2.97
C LEU A 25 8.16 17.90 1.69
N GLU A 26 7.51 17.40 0.62
CA GLU A 26 7.28 18.18 -0.59
C GLU A 26 6.45 19.43 -0.30
N THR A 27 5.39 19.28 0.50
CA THR A 27 4.54 20.40 0.91
C THR A 27 5.34 21.44 1.67
N GLU A 28 6.08 21.05 2.68
CA GLU A 28 6.85 21.95 3.52
C GLU A 28 7.98 22.66 2.76
N PHE A 29 8.74 21.93 1.94
CA PHE A 29 9.79 22.55 1.12
C PHE A 29 9.22 23.52 0.08
N SER A 30 8.05 23.21 -0.52
CA SER A 30 7.42 24.10 -1.51
C SER A 30 6.90 25.40 -0.93
N GLN A 31 6.59 25.44 0.37
CA GLN A 31 6.17 26.64 1.09
C GLN A 31 7.33 27.55 1.47
N LEU A 32 8.55 27.03 1.50
CA LEU A 32 9.72 27.86 1.69
C LEU A 32 9.94 28.74 0.45
N ASN A 33 10.23 30.02 0.65
CA ASN A 33 10.46 31.00 -0.43
C ASN A 33 11.74 30.73 -1.26
N GLN A 34 12.07 29.46 -1.48
CA GLN A 34 13.23 29.02 -2.24
C GLN A 34 12.77 28.47 -3.59
N VAL A 35 13.13 29.13 -4.68
CA VAL A 35 12.65 28.80 -6.04
C VAL A 35 13.03 27.37 -6.46
N ASP A 36 14.23 26.93 -6.11
CA ASP A 36 14.75 25.60 -6.46
C ASP A 36 14.96 24.75 -5.20
N TRP A 37 13.92 24.56 -4.39
CA TRP A 37 14.02 23.84 -3.12
C TRP A 37 14.53 22.40 -3.30
N ARG A 38 14.23 21.74 -4.43
CA ARG A 38 14.71 20.39 -4.73
C ARG A 38 16.23 20.34 -4.79
N ASP A 39 16.82 21.19 -5.61
CA ASP A 39 18.28 21.26 -5.77
C ASP A 39 18.96 21.72 -4.47
N TYR A 40 18.35 22.68 -3.79
CA TYR A 40 18.95 23.31 -2.62
C TYR A 40 18.91 22.41 -1.37
N TYR A 41 17.75 21.82 -1.04
CA TYR A 41 17.60 21.02 0.18
C TYR A 41 17.78 19.53 -0.07
N VAL A 42 17.24 18.98 -1.15
CA VAL A 42 17.16 17.53 -1.37
C VAL A 42 18.39 17.03 -2.14
N ASP A 43 18.64 17.54 -3.34
CA ASP A 43 19.74 17.04 -4.16
C ASP A 43 21.10 17.31 -3.51
N SER A 44 21.28 18.47 -2.89
CA SER A 44 22.50 18.78 -2.13
C SER A 44 22.69 17.84 -0.93
N PHE A 45 21.61 17.48 -0.24
CA PHE A 45 21.62 16.51 0.85
C PHE A 45 21.99 15.11 0.34
N LEU A 46 21.31 14.60 -0.69
CA LEU A 46 21.57 13.30 -1.27
C LEU A 46 23.00 13.18 -1.80
N GLN A 47 23.52 14.25 -2.41
CA GLN A 47 24.90 14.32 -2.86
C GLN A 47 25.89 14.21 -1.69
N LYS A 48 25.65 14.91 -0.58
CA LYS A 48 26.47 14.78 0.65
C LYS A 48 26.48 13.35 1.21
N LYS A 49 25.33 12.67 1.13
CA LYS A 49 25.18 11.27 1.55
C LYS A 49 25.72 10.27 0.52
N LYS A 50 26.28 10.74 -0.61
CA LYS A 50 26.80 9.91 -1.72
C LYS A 50 25.73 8.99 -2.33
N VAL A 51 24.48 9.43 -2.30
CA VAL A 51 23.38 8.75 -2.99
C VAL A 51 23.45 9.14 -4.45
N PHE A 52 23.65 8.17 -5.33
CA PHE A 52 23.67 8.43 -6.77
C PHE A 52 22.29 8.85 -7.23
N LYS A 53 22.22 9.91 -7.99
CA LYS A 53 20.98 10.48 -8.50
C LYS A 53 20.25 9.43 -9.35
N LYS A 54 19.17 8.90 -8.82
CA LYS A 54 18.12 8.26 -9.61
C LYS A 54 17.15 9.39 -9.98
N GLU A 55 16.70 9.46 -11.22
CA GLU A 55 15.62 10.38 -11.58
C GLU A 55 14.41 10.04 -10.70
N TRP A 56 13.93 10.99 -9.93
CA TRP A 56 12.75 10.85 -9.08
C TRP A 56 11.81 12.06 -9.34
N ASN A 57 10.52 11.77 -9.41
CA ASN A 57 9.49 12.79 -9.63
C ASN A 57 8.94 13.30 -8.30
N HIS A 58 8.86 12.41 -7.30
CA HIS A 58 8.31 12.67 -5.98
C HIS A 58 9.25 12.21 -4.88
N LEU A 59 9.24 12.91 -3.73
CA LEU A 59 10.11 12.56 -2.60
C LEU A 59 9.83 11.14 -2.07
N TYR A 60 8.60 10.65 -2.13
CA TYR A 60 8.29 9.29 -1.69
C TYR A 60 8.97 8.17 -2.50
N GLU A 61 9.58 8.50 -3.65
CA GLU A 61 10.42 7.55 -4.40
C GLU A 61 11.81 7.38 -3.78
N ILE A 62 12.15 8.22 -2.80
CA ILE A 62 13.40 8.17 -2.04
C ILE A 62 13.20 7.22 -0.86
N ASP A 63 14.24 6.45 -0.51
CA ASP A 63 14.22 5.54 0.63
C ASP A 63 13.80 6.27 1.93
N SER A 64 12.96 5.63 2.72
CA SER A 64 12.43 6.16 3.98
C SER A 64 13.50 6.69 4.94
N TYR A 65 14.69 6.08 4.92
CA TYR A 65 15.83 6.56 5.71
C TYR A 65 16.22 7.98 5.34
N TYR A 66 16.36 8.27 4.05
CA TYR A 66 16.75 9.60 3.60
C TYR A 66 15.64 10.62 3.80
N LEU A 67 14.37 10.23 3.72
CA LEU A 67 13.25 11.10 4.06
C LEU A 67 13.25 11.48 5.54
N LEU A 68 13.49 10.52 6.43
CA LEU A 68 13.59 10.76 7.86
C LEU A 68 14.83 11.61 8.21
N GLU A 69 15.94 11.41 7.52
CA GLU A 69 17.13 12.24 7.66
C GLU A 69 16.89 13.69 7.18
N LEU A 70 16.20 13.86 6.03
CA LEU A 70 15.80 15.17 5.53
C LEU A 70 14.88 15.88 6.52
N LEU A 71 13.91 15.16 7.08
CA LEU A 71 13.01 15.69 8.11
C LEU A 71 13.81 16.12 9.35
N TYR A 72 14.75 15.30 9.80
CA TYR A 72 15.61 15.60 10.94
C TYR A 72 16.46 16.85 10.72
N GLU A 73 17.19 16.92 9.59
CA GLU A 73 18.08 18.03 9.28
C GLU A 73 17.34 19.35 9.10
N ASN A 74 16.08 19.32 8.63
CA ASN A 74 15.27 20.51 8.36
C ASN A 74 14.18 20.79 9.42
N TRP A 75 14.14 20.00 10.52
CA TRP A 75 13.09 20.14 11.54
C TRP A 75 12.92 21.54 12.08
N ASP A 76 14.02 22.18 12.49
CA ASP A 76 13.98 23.55 13.04
C ASP A 76 13.64 24.60 11.99
N LEU A 77 13.96 24.35 10.72
CA LEU A 77 13.58 25.20 9.60
C LEU A 77 12.05 25.15 9.42
N PHE A 78 11.48 23.97 9.33
CA PHE A 78 10.02 23.79 9.18
C PHE A 78 9.28 24.34 10.40
N ARG A 79 9.71 24.02 11.61
CA ARG A 79 9.09 24.54 12.85
C ARG A 79 8.99 26.07 12.92
N ARG A 80 9.91 26.78 12.28
CA ARG A 80 9.92 28.27 12.28
C ARG A 80 9.10 28.86 11.15
N ASN A 81 8.90 28.15 10.05
CA ASN A 81 8.33 28.68 8.82
C ASN A 81 7.00 28.03 8.41
N SER A 82 6.64 26.92 9.03
CA SER A 82 5.38 26.22 8.77
C SER A 82 4.30 26.66 9.77
N ASP A 83 3.09 26.78 9.30
CA ASP A 83 1.88 26.94 10.12
C ASP A 83 1.30 25.61 10.59
N SER A 84 1.97 24.48 10.27
CA SER A 84 1.52 23.13 10.61
C SER A 84 1.82 22.78 12.07
N ASP A 85 0.82 22.27 12.78
CA ASP A 85 0.96 21.71 14.14
C ASP A 85 1.81 20.43 14.17
N PHE A 86 2.17 19.89 13.00
CA PHE A 86 3.00 18.69 12.89
C PHE A 86 4.36 18.86 13.58
N PHE A 87 4.98 20.06 13.51
CA PHE A 87 6.34 20.29 14.03
C PHE A 87 6.39 20.53 15.55
N SER A 88 5.59 19.76 16.27
CA SER A 88 5.56 19.74 17.75
C SER A 88 6.75 18.97 18.32
N ARG A 89 7.00 19.15 19.64
CA ARG A 89 8.02 18.36 20.36
C ARG A 89 7.69 16.87 20.36
N ASP A 90 6.42 16.52 20.48
CA ASP A 90 5.96 15.14 20.53
C ASP A 90 6.19 14.42 19.20
N ASN A 91 5.98 15.10 18.09
CA ASN A 91 6.26 14.56 16.77
C ASN A 91 7.76 14.52 16.46
N PHE A 92 8.56 15.47 16.96
CA PHE A 92 10.02 15.31 16.92
C PHE A 92 10.47 14.01 17.60
N ASP A 93 9.96 13.75 18.79
CA ASP A 93 10.28 12.53 19.56
C ASP A 93 9.76 11.27 18.87
N LEU A 94 8.61 11.33 18.20
CA LEU A 94 8.03 10.23 17.47
C LEU A 94 8.80 9.89 16.18
N PHE A 95 9.13 10.88 15.37
CA PHE A 95 9.66 10.63 14.02
C PHE A 95 11.20 10.55 13.97
N VAL A 96 11.89 11.48 14.59
CA VAL A 96 13.32 11.71 14.29
C VAL A 96 14.25 11.76 15.50
N ASN A 97 13.75 11.60 16.71
CA ASN A 97 14.59 11.58 17.91
C ASN A 97 15.35 10.26 18.06
N ARG A 98 16.61 10.23 17.62
CA ARG A 98 17.48 9.05 17.64
C ARG A 98 17.83 8.53 19.07
N ARG A 99 17.47 9.27 20.12
CA ARG A 99 17.64 8.82 21.52
C ARG A 99 16.43 8.04 22.03
N LYS A 100 15.39 7.90 21.21
CA LYS A 100 14.18 7.15 21.50
C LYS A 100 14.19 5.89 20.65
N ASP A 101 14.32 4.74 21.28
CA ASP A 101 14.39 3.43 20.59
C ASP A 101 13.11 3.12 19.80
N ASN A 102 12.02 3.78 20.15
CA ASN A 102 10.72 3.65 19.48
C ASN A 102 10.37 4.82 18.55
N SER A 103 11.30 5.71 18.23
CA SER A 103 11.10 6.69 17.15
C SER A 103 11.13 6.00 15.79
N VAL A 104 10.41 6.55 14.81
CA VAL A 104 10.32 5.97 13.46
C VAL A 104 11.71 5.79 12.84
N ILE A 105 12.61 6.76 13.00
CA ILE A 105 13.99 6.66 12.49
C ILE A 105 14.79 5.56 13.18
N SER A 106 14.61 5.35 14.49
CA SER A 106 15.30 4.29 15.23
C SER A 106 14.75 2.91 14.86
N ILE A 107 13.43 2.77 14.77
CA ILE A 107 12.77 1.54 14.28
C ILE A 107 13.27 1.20 12.87
N ARG A 108 13.30 2.18 11.95
CA ARG A 108 13.80 1.98 10.60
C ARG A 108 15.24 1.48 10.57
N ASN A 109 16.09 2.07 11.39
CA ASN A 109 17.49 1.67 11.45
C ASN A 109 17.63 0.24 11.98
N GLU A 110 16.91 -0.10 13.05
CA GLU A 110 16.93 -1.44 13.64
C GLU A 110 16.44 -2.51 12.65
N VAL A 111 15.30 -2.26 11.99
CA VAL A 111 14.73 -3.22 11.02
C VAL A 111 15.63 -3.43 9.80
N SER A 112 16.37 -2.39 9.38
CA SER A 112 17.27 -2.48 8.21
C SER A 112 18.64 -3.07 8.53
N HIS A 113 19.06 -2.97 9.77
CA HIS A 113 20.37 -3.46 10.26
C HIS A 113 20.18 -4.15 11.61
N PRO A 114 19.42 -5.27 11.66
CA PRO A 114 19.09 -5.90 12.93
C PRO A 114 20.38 -6.37 13.61
N GLU A 115 20.65 -5.79 14.79
CA GLU A 115 21.79 -6.20 15.61
C GLU A 115 21.55 -7.57 16.23
N TYR A 116 20.30 -7.85 16.57
CA TYR A 116 19.83 -9.08 17.18
C TYR A 116 18.65 -9.63 16.39
N TRP A 117 18.66 -10.92 16.13
CA TRP A 117 17.56 -11.62 15.44
C TRP A 117 16.50 -12.16 16.40
N ASP A 118 16.51 -11.71 17.67
CA ASP A 118 15.59 -12.16 18.70
C ASP A 118 14.83 -10.96 19.30
N TYR A 119 13.74 -10.58 18.63
CA TYR A 119 12.86 -9.51 19.06
C TYR A 119 11.71 -10.08 19.88
N ASP A 120 11.48 -9.50 21.04
CA ASP A 120 10.36 -9.87 21.90
C ASP A 120 9.05 -9.16 21.48
N ILE A 121 7.94 -9.71 21.95
CA ILE A 121 6.61 -9.20 21.64
C ILE A 121 6.37 -7.78 22.17
N GLU A 122 7.02 -7.39 23.27
CA GLU A 122 6.84 -6.05 23.86
C GLU A 122 7.55 -4.98 23.01
N THR A 123 8.73 -5.28 22.50
CA THR A 123 9.44 -4.44 21.54
C THR A 123 8.57 -4.25 20.29
N TYR A 124 8.01 -5.34 19.74
CA TYR A 124 7.12 -5.27 18.59
C TYR A 124 5.88 -4.42 18.87
N ARG A 125 5.19 -4.62 20.00
CA ARG A 125 4.01 -3.84 20.39
C ARG A 125 4.33 -2.34 20.51
N THR A 126 5.51 -2.01 21.00
CA THR A 126 5.96 -0.64 21.13
C THR A 126 6.21 -0.01 19.74
N TRP A 127 6.89 -0.73 18.86
CA TRP A 127 7.11 -0.29 17.49
C TRP A 127 5.81 -0.11 16.70
N LYS A 128 4.92 -1.10 16.79
CA LYS A 128 3.59 -1.06 16.17
C LYS A 128 2.82 0.19 16.58
N LYS A 129 2.72 0.46 17.88
CA LYS A 129 2.05 1.68 18.39
C LYS A 129 2.69 2.97 17.87
N SER A 130 4.01 3.03 17.78
CA SER A 130 4.70 4.21 17.25
C SER A 130 4.41 4.42 15.77
N LEU A 131 4.40 3.36 14.96
CA LEU A 131 4.10 3.44 13.53
C LEU A 131 2.62 3.76 13.27
N GLU A 132 1.69 3.17 14.03
CA GLU A 132 0.27 3.51 13.96
C GLU A 132 0.03 4.99 14.31
N ARG A 133 0.68 5.48 15.36
CA ARG A 133 0.64 6.90 15.72
C ARG A 133 1.24 7.78 14.62
N ALA A 134 2.37 7.38 14.03
CA ALA A 134 2.98 8.11 12.93
C ALA A 134 2.03 8.23 11.73
N ALA A 135 1.27 7.18 11.39
CA ALA A 135 0.24 7.25 10.35
C ALA A 135 -0.83 8.30 10.67
N VAL A 136 -1.30 8.38 11.91
CA VAL A 136 -2.30 9.37 12.36
C VAL A 136 -1.75 10.80 12.26
N GLU A 137 -0.51 11.03 12.72
CA GLU A 137 0.12 12.35 12.64
C GLU A 137 0.40 12.79 11.18
N LEU A 138 0.49 11.84 10.25
CA LEU A 138 0.58 12.08 8.80
C LEU A 138 -0.81 12.19 8.13
N GLY A 139 -1.89 12.27 8.92
CA GLY A 139 -3.27 12.50 8.42
C GLY A 139 -3.93 11.27 7.81
N SER A 140 -3.52 10.05 8.20
CA SER A 140 -4.12 8.79 7.73
C SER A 140 -4.19 7.78 8.89
N ASN A 141 -4.57 6.54 8.61
CA ASN A 141 -4.44 5.43 9.54
C ASN A 141 -3.65 4.28 8.90
N MET A 142 -3.08 3.41 9.72
CA MET A 142 -2.19 2.35 9.24
C MET A 142 -2.91 1.35 8.33
N GLU A 143 -4.17 1.04 8.58
CA GLU A 143 -4.96 0.09 7.78
C GLU A 143 -5.18 0.62 6.34
N GLU A 144 -5.54 1.90 6.22
CA GLU A 144 -5.68 2.54 4.90
C GLU A 144 -4.35 2.55 4.14
N LEU A 145 -3.25 2.89 4.82
CA LEU A 145 -1.92 2.93 4.20
C LEU A 145 -1.46 1.55 3.72
N LEU A 146 -1.67 0.51 4.52
CA LEU A 146 -1.37 -0.88 4.14
C LEU A 146 -2.28 -1.35 3.00
N TYR A 147 -3.57 -0.97 3.02
CA TYR A 147 -4.47 -1.26 1.92
C TYR A 147 -3.97 -0.67 0.60
N GLU A 148 -3.61 0.61 0.58
CA GLU A 148 -3.09 1.28 -0.62
C GLU A 148 -1.73 0.69 -1.09
N LEU A 149 -0.87 0.29 -0.14
CA LEU A 149 0.41 -0.37 -0.44
C LEU A 149 0.20 -1.69 -1.20
N HIS A 150 -0.75 -2.51 -0.77
CA HIS A 150 -1.01 -3.84 -1.34
C HIS A 150 -1.98 -3.85 -2.53
N LYS A 151 -2.69 -2.75 -2.75
CA LYS A 151 -3.70 -2.64 -3.80
C LYS A 151 -3.22 -3.03 -5.21
N PRO A 152 -2.03 -2.60 -5.71
CA PRO A 152 -1.58 -2.98 -7.04
C PRO A 152 -1.33 -4.47 -7.22
N GLU A 153 -0.91 -5.16 -6.15
CA GLU A 153 -0.69 -6.60 -6.16
C GLU A 153 -2.01 -7.36 -6.13
N LYS A 154 -2.93 -6.94 -5.28
CA LYS A 154 -4.30 -7.48 -5.21
C LYS A 154 -5.03 -7.28 -6.53
N ASP A 155 -4.91 -6.12 -7.17
CA ASP A 155 -5.50 -5.85 -8.48
C ASP A 155 -4.95 -6.79 -9.56
N ARG A 156 -3.64 -7.05 -9.57
CA ARG A 156 -3.01 -8.00 -10.50
C ARG A 156 -3.45 -9.43 -10.26
N MET A 157 -3.53 -9.84 -8.99
CA MET A 157 -3.94 -11.18 -8.61
C MET A 157 -5.41 -11.43 -8.96
N LEU A 158 -6.28 -10.46 -8.71
CA LEU A 158 -7.68 -10.51 -9.10
C LEU A 158 -7.85 -10.69 -10.62
N ARG A 159 -7.15 -9.88 -11.42
CA ARG A 159 -7.16 -10.00 -12.89
C ARG A 159 -6.70 -11.37 -13.35
N TYR A 160 -5.60 -11.88 -12.77
CA TYR A 160 -5.07 -13.19 -13.11
C TYR A 160 -6.09 -14.32 -12.83
N ILE A 161 -6.74 -14.31 -11.68
CA ILE A 161 -7.77 -15.30 -11.31
C ILE A 161 -8.96 -15.25 -12.28
N LEU A 162 -9.47 -14.04 -12.54
CA LEU A 162 -10.59 -13.82 -13.45
C LEU A 162 -10.29 -14.28 -14.87
N ASP A 163 -9.11 -13.94 -15.39
CA ASP A 163 -8.67 -14.34 -16.73
C ASP A 163 -8.53 -15.85 -16.85
N ASN A 164 -7.90 -16.50 -15.88
CA ASN A 164 -7.73 -17.95 -15.88
C ASN A 164 -9.07 -18.67 -15.84
N THR A 165 -9.96 -18.29 -14.93
CA THR A 165 -11.27 -18.93 -14.79
C THR A 165 -12.13 -18.72 -16.03
N THR A 166 -12.15 -17.50 -16.57
CA THR A 166 -12.88 -17.21 -17.80
C THR A 166 -12.34 -18.03 -18.97
N ASN A 167 -11.01 -18.15 -19.08
CA ASN A 167 -10.39 -18.94 -20.13
C ASN A 167 -10.68 -20.44 -20.01
N ILE A 168 -10.70 -21.00 -18.80
CA ILE A 168 -11.10 -22.39 -18.56
C ILE A 168 -12.54 -22.60 -19.00
N THR A 169 -13.45 -21.72 -18.61
CA THR A 169 -14.86 -21.76 -18.99
C THR A 169 -15.04 -21.69 -20.50
N LEU A 170 -14.37 -20.75 -21.17
CA LEU A 170 -14.47 -20.56 -22.62
C LEU A 170 -13.87 -21.70 -23.46
N LYS A 171 -12.94 -22.48 -22.92
CA LYS A 171 -12.34 -23.63 -23.59
C LYS A 171 -13.24 -24.87 -23.58
N SER A 172 -14.32 -24.88 -22.80
CA SER A 172 -15.23 -26.02 -22.71
C SER A 172 -16.05 -26.16 -23.99
N ASP A 173 -15.94 -27.28 -24.66
CA ASP A 173 -16.74 -27.62 -25.84
C ASP A 173 -18.22 -27.82 -25.52
N LYS A 174 -18.57 -28.05 -24.26
CA LYS A 174 -19.93 -28.21 -23.77
C LYS A 174 -20.69 -26.94 -23.50
N LEU A 175 -20.01 -25.79 -23.61
CA LEU A 175 -20.60 -24.50 -23.29
C LEU A 175 -21.56 -24.06 -24.40
N PRO A 176 -22.86 -23.83 -24.12
CA PRO A 176 -23.80 -23.29 -25.08
C PRO A 176 -23.34 -21.92 -25.64
N GLU A 177 -23.60 -21.67 -26.91
CA GLU A 177 -23.08 -20.47 -27.60
C GLU A 177 -23.60 -19.16 -26.98
N ASP A 178 -24.84 -19.12 -26.54
CA ASP A 178 -25.45 -17.97 -25.89
C ASP A 178 -24.81 -17.68 -24.52
N ILE A 179 -24.43 -18.73 -23.79
CA ILE A 179 -23.71 -18.62 -22.51
C ILE A 179 -22.27 -18.18 -22.77
N ARG A 180 -21.60 -18.77 -23.79
CA ARG A 180 -20.25 -18.37 -24.23
C ARG A 180 -20.20 -16.87 -24.55
N ASN A 181 -21.16 -16.38 -25.32
CA ASN A 181 -21.24 -14.97 -25.67
C ASN A 181 -21.47 -14.07 -24.44
N SER A 182 -22.24 -14.53 -23.46
CA SER A 182 -22.44 -13.82 -22.19
C SER A 182 -21.15 -13.73 -21.37
N VAL A 183 -20.39 -14.84 -21.28
CA VAL A 183 -19.09 -14.89 -20.59
C VAL A 183 -18.07 -13.98 -21.29
N LEU A 184 -18.00 -14.02 -22.64
CA LEU A 184 -17.11 -13.14 -23.43
C LEU A 184 -17.42 -11.65 -23.19
N ARG A 185 -18.70 -11.29 -23.20
CA ARG A 185 -19.13 -9.91 -22.91
C ARG A 185 -18.74 -9.48 -21.50
N THR A 186 -18.94 -10.33 -20.52
CA THR A 186 -18.55 -10.06 -19.14
C THR A 186 -17.03 -9.85 -19.04
N LYS A 187 -16.24 -10.72 -19.69
CA LYS A 187 -14.78 -10.56 -19.76
C LYS A 187 -14.37 -9.22 -20.36
N SER A 188 -14.93 -8.88 -21.52
CA SER A 188 -14.61 -7.59 -22.20
C SER A 188 -14.92 -6.38 -21.34
N ILE A 189 -16.01 -6.38 -20.56
CA ILE A 189 -16.33 -5.27 -19.68
C ILE A 189 -15.38 -5.22 -18.48
N MET A 190 -14.99 -6.37 -17.92
CA MET A 190 -13.99 -6.44 -16.85
C MET A 190 -12.63 -5.92 -17.26
N GLU A 191 -12.20 -6.25 -18.50
CA GLU A 191 -10.93 -5.76 -19.06
C GLU A 191 -10.89 -4.22 -19.16
N GLN A 192 -12.03 -3.56 -19.24
CA GLN A 192 -12.16 -2.10 -19.26
C GLN A 192 -12.12 -1.47 -17.86
N GLN A 193 -12.30 -2.25 -16.79
CA GLN A 193 -12.22 -1.72 -15.43
C GLN A 193 -10.77 -1.49 -15.03
N THR A 194 -10.48 -0.31 -14.51
CA THR A 194 -9.12 0.09 -14.10
C THR A 194 -8.78 -0.28 -12.67
N THR A 195 -9.79 -0.54 -11.81
CA THR A 195 -9.63 -0.82 -10.38
C THR A 195 -10.28 -2.13 -9.98
N ALA A 196 -9.75 -2.81 -8.96
CA ALA A 196 -10.35 -4.00 -8.38
C ALA A 196 -11.75 -3.73 -7.82
N ALA A 197 -11.96 -2.61 -7.16
CA ALA A 197 -13.29 -2.19 -6.68
C ALA A 197 -14.31 -2.10 -7.82
N GLY A 198 -13.92 -1.54 -8.96
CA GLY A 198 -14.76 -1.48 -10.16
C GLY A 198 -15.08 -2.88 -10.71
N ILE A 199 -14.10 -3.78 -10.74
CA ILE A 199 -14.27 -5.18 -11.16
C ILE A 199 -15.26 -5.89 -10.23
N ILE A 200 -15.07 -5.79 -8.91
CA ILE A 200 -15.92 -6.44 -7.90
C ILE A 200 -17.35 -5.90 -7.96
N ALA A 201 -17.53 -4.58 -8.06
CA ALA A 201 -18.86 -3.96 -8.17
C ALA A 201 -19.58 -4.44 -9.42
N PHE A 202 -18.90 -4.41 -10.58
CA PHE A 202 -19.46 -4.90 -11.83
C PHE A 202 -19.88 -6.38 -11.76
N PHE A 203 -19.02 -7.21 -11.18
CA PHE A 203 -19.31 -8.64 -11.00
C PHE A 203 -20.52 -8.86 -10.11
N SER A 204 -20.59 -8.17 -8.98
CA SER A 204 -21.72 -8.28 -8.05
C SER A 204 -23.05 -7.92 -8.73
N ASP A 205 -23.05 -6.87 -9.54
CA ASP A 205 -24.24 -6.43 -10.26
C ASP A 205 -24.61 -7.36 -11.42
N ALA A 206 -23.60 -7.85 -12.16
CA ALA A 206 -23.80 -8.80 -13.23
C ALA A 206 -24.42 -10.11 -12.72
N LEU A 207 -23.94 -10.64 -11.59
CA LEU A 207 -24.48 -11.85 -10.97
C LEU A 207 -25.89 -11.71 -10.41
N LYS A 208 -26.26 -10.51 -9.94
CA LYS A 208 -27.63 -10.22 -9.47
C LYS A 208 -28.62 -10.10 -10.61
N SER A 209 -28.17 -9.86 -11.83
CA SER A 209 -29.06 -9.76 -12.99
C SER A 209 -29.72 -11.12 -13.31
N LEU A 210 -30.92 -11.09 -13.87
CA LEU A 210 -31.62 -12.31 -14.31
C LEU A 210 -30.78 -13.15 -15.28
N ARG A 211 -30.05 -12.49 -16.17
CA ARG A 211 -29.15 -13.15 -17.12
C ARG A 211 -27.92 -13.75 -16.44
N GLY A 212 -27.35 -13.07 -15.47
CA GLY A 212 -26.24 -13.60 -14.66
C GLY A 212 -26.62 -14.86 -13.92
N GLN A 213 -27.82 -14.90 -13.30
CA GLN A 213 -28.34 -16.09 -12.63
C GLN A 213 -28.52 -17.27 -13.60
N GLN A 214 -28.98 -17.04 -14.82
CA GLN A 214 -29.08 -18.06 -15.87
C GLN A 214 -27.70 -18.61 -16.25
N VAL A 215 -26.70 -17.75 -16.43
CA VAL A 215 -25.32 -18.13 -16.74
C VAL A 215 -24.74 -19.01 -15.63
N VAL A 216 -24.89 -18.60 -14.37
CA VAL A 216 -24.44 -19.37 -13.19
C VAL A 216 -25.10 -20.74 -13.15
N ALA A 217 -26.42 -20.83 -13.39
CA ALA A 217 -27.14 -22.10 -13.38
C ALA A 217 -26.64 -23.06 -14.47
N GLU A 218 -26.34 -22.56 -15.66
CA GLU A 218 -25.78 -23.40 -16.74
C GLU A 218 -24.36 -23.85 -16.46
N LEU A 219 -23.50 -22.96 -15.93
CA LEU A 219 -22.13 -23.33 -15.54
C LEU A 219 -22.15 -24.42 -14.45
N LYS A 220 -23.05 -24.32 -13.47
CA LYS A 220 -23.25 -25.36 -12.43
C LYS A 220 -23.59 -26.71 -13.03
N LYS A 221 -24.53 -26.75 -13.97
CA LYS A 221 -24.93 -28.02 -14.64
C LYS A 221 -23.75 -28.66 -15.39
N LEU A 222 -22.88 -27.87 -15.95
CA LEU A 222 -21.71 -28.31 -16.71
C LEU A 222 -20.48 -28.63 -15.83
N GLY A 223 -20.54 -28.41 -14.53
CA GLY A 223 -19.40 -28.55 -13.60
C GLY A 223 -18.23 -27.61 -13.92
N LEU A 224 -18.53 -26.48 -14.50
CA LEU A 224 -17.52 -25.46 -14.83
C LEU A 224 -17.33 -24.47 -13.66
N PRO A 225 -16.15 -23.83 -13.55
CA PRO A 225 -15.90 -22.86 -12.50
C PRO A 225 -16.98 -21.76 -12.47
N LEU A 226 -17.46 -21.46 -11.28
CA LEU A 226 -18.50 -20.47 -11.05
C LEU A 226 -17.91 -19.13 -10.69
N PHE A 227 -18.49 -18.08 -11.24
CA PHE A 227 -18.17 -16.72 -10.82
C PHE A 227 -18.45 -16.48 -9.32
N GLU A 228 -19.38 -17.22 -8.72
CA GLU A 228 -19.72 -17.11 -7.31
C GLU A 228 -18.63 -17.68 -6.39
N ASP A 229 -18.00 -18.80 -6.79
CA ASP A 229 -16.86 -19.38 -6.07
C ASP A 229 -15.66 -18.45 -6.10
N ILE A 230 -15.41 -17.84 -7.25
CA ILE A 230 -14.36 -16.83 -7.41
C ILE A 230 -14.66 -15.57 -6.60
N LYS A 231 -15.93 -15.14 -6.56
CA LYS A 231 -16.33 -13.98 -5.77
C LYS A 231 -15.96 -14.16 -4.30
N ASN A 232 -16.21 -15.35 -3.75
CA ASN A 232 -15.90 -15.64 -2.36
C ASN A 232 -14.37 -15.69 -2.14
N GLU A 233 -13.61 -16.39 -2.99
CA GLU A 233 -12.15 -16.41 -2.92
C GLU A 233 -11.54 -15.01 -3.06
N VAL A 234 -12.08 -14.18 -3.96
CA VAL A 234 -11.62 -12.81 -4.15
C VAL A 234 -12.05 -11.89 -3.00
N PHE A 235 -13.26 -12.07 -2.47
CA PHE A 235 -13.72 -11.35 -1.30
C PHE A 235 -12.90 -11.72 -0.07
N ASP A 236 -12.64 -12.99 0.16
CA ASP A 236 -11.84 -13.46 1.28
C ASP A 236 -10.39 -12.99 1.16
N MET A 237 -9.80 -12.98 -0.04
CA MET A 237 -8.47 -12.41 -0.27
C MET A 237 -8.42 -10.88 -0.15
N TYR A 238 -9.50 -10.17 -0.51
CA TYR A 238 -9.53 -8.71 -0.51
C TYR A 238 -9.94 -8.12 0.83
N TYR A 239 -10.81 -8.80 1.59
CA TYR A 239 -11.34 -8.36 2.87
C TYR A 239 -10.86 -9.20 4.05
N GLY A 240 -10.46 -10.45 3.87
CA GLY A 240 -9.98 -11.33 4.93
C GLY A 240 -8.63 -10.93 5.54
N ILE A 241 -7.94 -9.97 4.95
CA ILE A 241 -6.71 -9.36 5.54
C ILE A 241 -7.07 -8.24 6.53
N LEU A 242 -8.31 -7.81 6.58
CA LEU A 242 -8.79 -6.79 7.54
C LEU A 242 -9.25 -7.40 8.87
N GLU A 243 -9.39 -8.71 8.97
CA GLU A 243 -9.89 -9.41 10.17
C GLU A 243 -8.80 -10.16 10.97
N GLU A 244 -7.54 -10.25 10.50
CA GLU A 244 -6.39 -10.79 11.25
C GLU A 244 -5.45 -9.68 11.73
#